data_066fa49942500859a30e52317647fae4
#
_entry.id   066fa49942500859a30e52317647fae4
#
_cell.length_a   1.000
_cell.length_b   1.000
_cell.length_c   1.000
_cell.angle_alpha   90.00
_cell.angle_beta   90.00
_cell.angle_gamma   90.00
#
_symmetry.space_group_name_H-M   'P 1'
#
loop_
_entity.id
_entity.type
_entity.pdbx_description
1 polymer ?
#
loop_
_entity_poly.entity_id
_entity_poly.type
_entity_poly.pdbx_seq_one_letter_code
_entity_poly.pdbx_strand_id
1 'polypeptide(L)'
;LKSFNRDKPLHFTFSRIDADYLEKFEEWMRARGNKDTSMSFQMRTLRAVFNRAVKAKAVAKEKNPFGEDYKVSKFDTRTPKRALSKEEVMKIVNADCSAESDLYRLAHDVFVFSYLCGGIAFVDVANLTPANIVDGRLSYKRQKTHGAINIPLSERAMQIVGRYADYCERAGYLFPILDERLHITPIQKRNRVHKVCHQVNLELRKLAQNLKISAEVTTYVARHSFATVLKKSGVNIGIISEALGHHSLKTTQIYLGAFENS
;
A
#
# COMPACT_ATOMS: atom_id res chain seq x y z
N LEU A 1 19.72 6.86 -11.21
CA LEU A 1 20.76 7.24 -12.18
C LEU A 1 21.93 8.01 -11.56
N LYS A 2 21.70 9.01 -10.69
CA LYS A 2 22.79 9.78 -10.06
C LYS A 2 23.82 8.87 -9.40
N SER A 3 23.41 7.99 -8.50
CA SER A 3 24.32 7.07 -7.79
C SER A 3 25.02 6.08 -8.75
N PHE A 4 24.38 5.65 -9.83
CA PHE A 4 25.00 4.84 -10.87
C PHE A 4 26.11 5.61 -11.59
N ASN A 5 25.92 6.89 -11.84
CA ASN A 5 26.92 7.78 -12.43
C ASN A 5 27.87 8.39 -11.38
N ARG A 6 28.04 7.77 -10.20
CA ARG A 6 28.92 8.21 -9.12
C ARG A 6 28.63 9.63 -8.62
N ASP A 7 27.32 9.95 -8.54
CA ASP A 7 26.79 11.28 -8.11
C ASP A 7 27.29 12.48 -8.95
N LYS A 8 27.92 12.22 -10.09
CA LYS A 8 28.26 13.27 -11.05
C LYS A 8 26.99 13.87 -11.65
N PRO A 9 26.99 15.16 -12.01
CA PRO A 9 25.90 15.77 -12.75
C PRO A 9 25.60 14.95 -14.01
N LEU A 10 24.30 14.76 -14.30
CA LEU A 10 23.86 14.03 -15.48
C LEU A 10 23.99 14.95 -16.73
N HIS A 11 25.20 15.19 -17.16
CA HIS A 11 25.50 15.94 -18.40
C HIS A 11 25.54 14.99 -19.60
N PHE A 12 24.44 14.27 -19.86
CA PHE A 12 24.34 13.46 -21.03
C PHE A 12 22.98 13.58 -21.71
N THR A 13 22.99 13.45 -23.02
CA THR A 13 21.81 13.47 -23.86
C THR A 13 21.05 12.13 -23.81
N PHE A 14 19.80 12.13 -24.24
CA PHE A 14 19.03 10.87 -24.37
C PHE A 14 19.72 9.84 -25.27
N SER A 15 20.52 10.26 -26.26
CA SER A 15 21.25 9.36 -27.14
C SER A 15 22.32 8.52 -26.45
N ARG A 16 22.70 8.84 -25.22
CA ARG A 16 23.59 8.02 -24.39
C ARG A 16 22.88 6.94 -23.58
N ILE A 17 21.56 6.98 -23.55
CA ILE A 17 20.75 5.97 -22.88
C ILE A 17 20.32 4.97 -23.96
N ASP A 18 21.24 4.10 -24.36
CA ASP A 18 21.02 2.99 -25.26
C ASP A 18 20.77 1.68 -24.48
N ALA A 19 20.65 0.56 -25.18
CA ALA A 19 20.42 -0.74 -24.56
C ALA A 19 21.59 -1.15 -23.66
N ASP A 20 22.82 -0.94 -24.08
CA ASP A 20 24.03 -1.25 -23.31
C ASP A 20 24.10 -0.46 -22.01
N TYR A 21 23.73 0.83 -22.05
CA TYR A 21 23.63 1.63 -20.83
C TYR A 21 22.57 1.09 -19.86
N LEU A 22 21.42 0.65 -20.38
CA LEU A 22 20.34 0.10 -19.55
C LEU A 22 20.75 -1.25 -18.94
N GLU A 23 21.47 -2.08 -19.66
CA GLU A 23 22.00 -3.36 -19.16
C GLU A 23 23.02 -3.14 -18.05
N LYS A 24 24.00 -2.26 -18.24
CA LYS A 24 24.96 -1.88 -17.19
C LYS A 24 24.29 -1.30 -15.96
N PHE A 25 23.23 -0.50 -16.15
CA PHE A 25 22.46 0.03 -15.03
C PHE A 25 21.67 -1.07 -14.30
N GLU A 26 21.12 -2.05 -15.02
CA GLU A 26 20.49 -3.23 -14.44
C GLU A 26 21.48 -4.06 -13.62
N GLU A 27 22.65 -4.40 -14.20
CA GLU A 27 23.72 -5.14 -13.52
C GLU A 27 24.14 -4.45 -12.23
N TRP A 28 24.33 -3.13 -12.29
CA TRP A 28 24.65 -2.33 -11.10
C TRP A 28 23.56 -2.40 -10.04
N MET A 29 22.29 -2.37 -10.42
CA MET A 29 21.18 -2.54 -9.48
C MET A 29 21.15 -3.95 -8.88
N ARG A 30 21.39 -5.00 -9.69
CA ARG A 30 21.45 -6.40 -9.24
C ARG A 30 22.59 -6.60 -8.23
N ALA A 31 23.76 -6.07 -8.52
CA ALA A 31 24.90 -6.12 -7.62
C ALA A 31 24.65 -5.46 -6.26
N ARG A 32 23.69 -4.54 -6.18
CA ARG A 32 23.23 -3.91 -4.93
C ARG A 32 22.05 -4.63 -4.26
N GLY A 33 21.68 -5.80 -4.74
CA GLY A 33 20.59 -6.61 -4.18
C GLY A 33 19.18 -6.11 -4.50
N ASN A 34 19.01 -5.26 -5.53
CA ASN A 34 17.66 -4.82 -5.91
C ASN A 34 16.88 -5.99 -6.50
N LYS A 35 15.62 -6.12 -6.10
CA LYS A 35 14.70 -7.11 -6.64
C LYS A 35 14.14 -6.67 -7.99
N ASP A 36 13.72 -7.63 -8.81
CA ASP A 36 13.11 -7.41 -10.12
C ASP A 36 11.94 -6.42 -10.09
N THR A 37 11.12 -6.45 -9.05
CA THR A 37 10.03 -5.47 -8.86
C THR A 37 10.53 -4.03 -8.79
N SER A 38 11.63 -3.78 -8.07
CA SER A 38 12.25 -2.44 -7.96
C SER A 38 12.89 -2.01 -9.26
N MET A 39 13.60 -2.93 -9.91
CA MET A 39 14.25 -2.68 -11.21
C MET A 39 13.20 -2.40 -12.29
N SER A 40 12.15 -3.21 -12.37
CA SER A 40 11.02 -2.97 -13.28
C SER A 40 10.38 -1.60 -13.09
N PHE A 41 10.21 -1.16 -11.84
CA PHE A 41 9.67 0.17 -11.54
C PHE A 41 10.58 1.28 -12.09
N GLN A 42 11.89 1.18 -11.85
CA GLN A 42 12.85 2.19 -12.32
C GLN A 42 12.93 2.23 -13.85
N MET A 43 12.99 1.06 -14.50
CA MET A 43 13.03 0.98 -15.95
C MET A 43 11.75 1.48 -16.62
N ARG A 44 10.56 1.20 -16.02
CA ARG A 44 9.29 1.79 -16.50
C ARG A 44 9.28 3.30 -16.37
N THR A 45 9.86 3.83 -15.30
CA THR A 45 9.97 5.29 -15.10
C THR A 45 10.87 5.91 -16.18
N LEU A 46 12.04 5.31 -16.44
CA LEU A 46 12.94 5.75 -17.52
C LEU A 46 12.24 5.69 -18.88
N ARG A 47 11.56 4.59 -19.19
CA ARG A 47 10.80 4.45 -20.42
C ARG A 47 9.74 5.54 -20.57
N ALA A 48 9.01 5.86 -19.49
CA ALA A 48 8.01 6.93 -19.53
C ALA A 48 8.64 8.31 -19.83
N VAL A 49 9.81 8.61 -19.24
CA VAL A 49 10.54 9.85 -19.51
C VAL A 49 11.03 9.87 -20.94
N PHE A 50 11.60 8.75 -21.43
CA PHE A 50 12.07 8.65 -22.81
C PHE A 50 10.95 8.83 -23.84
N ASN A 51 9.81 8.17 -23.60
CA ASN A 51 8.63 8.32 -24.47
C ASN A 51 8.10 9.76 -24.50
N ARG A 52 8.18 10.49 -23.38
CA ARG A 52 7.85 11.92 -23.36
C ARG A 52 8.81 12.75 -24.19
N ALA A 53 10.11 12.45 -24.13
CA ALA A 53 11.12 13.13 -24.94
C ALA A 53 10.89 12.88 -26.44
N VAL A 54 10.56 11.65 -26.86
CA VAL A 54 10.18 11.32 -28.24
C VAL A 54 8.94 12.10 -28.66
N LYS A 55 7.89 12.11 -27.83
CA LYS A 55 6.67 12.88 -28.10
C LYS A 55 6.92 14.38 -28.24
N ALA A 56 7.85 14.93 -27.45
CA ALA A 56 8.27 16.32 -27.51
C ALA A 56 9.27 16.60 -28.65
N LYS A 57 9.60 15.61 -29.48
CA LYS A 57 10.61 15.71 -30.56
C LYS A 57 12.03 16.10 -30.07
N ALA A 58 12.30 15.93 -28.77
CA ALA A 58 13.63 16.16 -28.18
C ALA A 58 14.62 15.02 -28.46
N VAL A 59 14.11 13.87 -28.92
CA VAL A 59 14.90 12.70 -29.35
C VAL A 59 14.15 11.97 -30.46
N ALA A 60 14.87 11.44 -31.44
CA ALA A 60 14.28 10.65 -32.52
C ALA A 60 13.73 9.31 -31.99
N LYS A 61 12.63 8.84 -32.57
CA LYS A 61 11.94 7.60 -32.14
C LYS A 61 12.86 6.39 -32.24
N GLU A 62 13.70 6.33 -33.24
CA GLU A 62 14.66 5.27 -33.52
C GLU A 62 15.80 5.16 -32.49
N LYS A 63 15.96 6.22 -31.67
CA LYS A 63 16.93 6.23 -30.58
C LYS A 63 16.31 5.69 -29.26
N ASN A 64 15.04 5.25 -29.28
CA ASN A 64 14.38 4.73 -28.09
C ASN A 64 14.82 3.28 -27.82
N PRO A 65 15.60 3.00 -26.77
CA PRO A 65 16.09 1.66 -26.47
C PRO A 65 15.01 0.72 -25.90
N PHE A 66 13.85 1.29 -25.50
CA PHE A 66 12.78 0.52 -24.88
C PHE A 66 11.85 -0.07 -25.94
N GLY A 67 12.01 -1.31 -26.28
CA GLY A 67 11.23 -1.99 -27.29
C GLY A 67 11.83 -3.36 -27.57
N GLU A 68 12.38 -3.54 -28.74
CA GLU A 68 13.03 -4.79 -29.14
C GLU A 68 14.40 -4.94 -28.46
N ASP A 69 15.16 -3.86 -28.35
CA ASP A 69 16.52 -3.88 -27.82
C ASP A 69 16.54 -4.10 -26.31
N TYR A 70 15.63 -3.45 -25.55
CA TYR A 70 15.54 -3.61 -24.11
C TYR A 70 14.09 -3.79 -23.63
N LYS A 71 13.75 -5.02 -23.22
CA LYS A 71 12.39 -5.39 -22.78
C LYS A 71 12.24 -5.27 -21.28
N VAL A 72 11.40 -4.34 -20.81
CA VAL A 72 11.07 -4.20 -19.38
C VAL A 72 10.21 -5.36 -18.87
N SER A 73 9.56 -6.10 -19.75
CA SER A 73 8.76 -7.29 -19.40
C SER A 73 9.59 -8.49 -18.93
N LYS A 74 10.92 -8.45 -19.08
CA LYS A 74 11.81 -9.52 -18.61
C LYS A 74 11.89 -9.65 -17.09
N PHE A 75 11.53 -8.60 -16.35
CA PHE A 75 11.56 -8.62 -14.89
C PHE A 75 10.38 -9.40 -14.32
N ASP A 76 10.66 -10.34 -13.40
CA ASP A 76 9.61 -11.02 -12.65
C ASP A 76 9.09 -10.10 -11.55
N THR A 77 7.91 -9.57 -11.79
CA THR A 77 7.23 -8.68 -10.85
C THR A 77 6.15 -9.38 -10.02
N ARG A 78 6.05 -10.72 -10.12
CA ARG A 78 5.14 -11.50 -9.29
C ARG A 78 5.60 -11.41 -7.84
N THR A 79 4.74 -10.95 -6.98
CA THR A 79 4.98 -10.91 -5.54
C THR A 79 4.05 -11.91 -4.88
N PRO A 80 4.56 -12.81 -4.02
CA PRO A 80 3.70 -13.68 -3.23
C PRO A 80 2.76 -12.80 -2.41
N LYS A 81 1.45 -13.05 -2.55
CA LYS A 81 0.45 -12.32 -1.81
C LYS A 81 0.26 -12.96 -0.45
N ARG A 82 0.36 -12.14 0.57
CA ARG A 82 0.30 -12.53 1.97
C ARG A 82 -1.10 -12.25 2.49
N ALA A 83 -2.01 -13.20 2.33
CA ALA A 83 -3.31 -13.16 2.98
C ALA A 83 -3.28 -14.15 4.15
N LEU A 84 -3.84 -13.72 5.28
CA LEU A 84 -4.05 -14.59 6.42
C LEU A 84 -5.31 -15.44 6.20
N SER A 85 -5.33 -16.63 6.80
CA SER A 85 -6.54 -17.43 6.91
C SER A 85 -7.56 -16.72 7.84
N LYS A 86 -8.81 -17.16 7.80
CA LYS A 86 -9.85 -16.66 8.71
C LYS A 86 -9.45 -16.87 10.18
N GLU A 87 -8.90 -18.02 10.49
CA GLU A 87 -8.44 -18.42 11.83
C GLU A 87 -7.30 -17.51 12.31
N GLU A 88 -6.33 -17.21 11.44
CA GLU A 88 -5.21 -16.32 11.77
C GLU A 88 -5.69 -14.87 11.98
N VAL A 89 -6.63 -14.40 11.15
CA VAL A 89 -7.25 -13.09 11.36
C VAL A 89 -7.97 -13.05 12.70
N MET A 90 -8.73 -14.10 13.05
CA MET A 90 -9.44 -14.16 14.33
C MET A 90 -8.50 -14.21 15.52
N LYS A 91 -7.31 -14.82 15.42
CA LYS A 91 -6.27 -14.70 16.46
C LYS A 91 -5.88 -13.26 16.71
N ILE A 92 -5.67 -12.47 15.63
CA ILE A 92 -5.36 -11.05 15.77
C ILE A 92 -6.55 -10.28 16.36
N VAL A 93 -7.75 -10.48 15.82
CA VAL A 93 -8.97 -9.78 16.29
C VAL A 93 -9.24 -9.98 17.79
N ASN A 94 -8.96 -11.20 18.29
CA ASN A 94 -9.22 -11.57 19.68
C ASN A 94 -8.00 -11.39 20.61
N ALA A 95 -6.89 -10.90 20.10
CA ALA A 95 -5.70 -10.69 20.92
C ALA A 95 -5.97 -9.61 21.99
N ASP A 96 -5.62 -9.90 23.22
CA ASP A 96 -5.60 -8.90 24.29
C ASP A 96 -4.27 -8.13 24.23
N CYS A 97 -4.38 -6.84 23.96
CA CYS A 97 -3.26 -5.91 23.88
C CYS A 97 -3.33 -4.83 24.99
N SER A 98 -4.13 -5.02 26.02
CA SER A 98 -4.40 -4.00 27.06
C SER A 98 -3.14 -3.62 27.86
N ALA A 99 -2.25 -4.58 28.10
CA ALA A 99 -0.99 -4.37 28.82
C ALA A 99 0.17 -3.87 27.93
N GLU A 100 -0.05 -3.75 26.63
CA GLU A 100 0.98 -3.39 25.67
C GLU A 100 1.14 -1.87 25.51
N SER A 101 2.24 -1.45 24.84
CA SER A 101 2.47 -0.03 24.54
C SER A 101 1.37 0.58 23.65
N ASP A 102 1.20 1.89 23.72
CA ASP A 102 0.24 2.63 22.89
C ASP A 102 0.41 2.36 21.39
N LEU A 103 1.67 2.26 20.94
CA LEU A 103 1.97 2.00 19.54
C LEU A 103 1.59 0.56 19.13
N TYR A 104 1.80 -0.40 20.02
CA TYR A 104 1.40 -1.80 19.78
C TYR A 104 -0.14 -1.92 19.74
N ARG A 105 -0.83 -1.29 20.69
CA ARG A 105 -2.31 -1.22 20.70
C ARG A 105 -2.84 -0.56 19.42
N LEU A 106 -2.24 0.57 19.02
CA LEU A 106 -2.60 1.23 17.77
C LEU A 106 -2.40 0.32 16.55
N ALA A 107 -1.31 -0.43 16.50
CA ALA A 107 -1.04 -1.34 15.39
C ALA A 107 -2.10 -2.45 15.30
N HIS A 108 -2.45 -3.07 16.43
CA HIS A 108 -3.54 -4.03 16.53
C HIS A 108 -4.86 -3.42 16.07
N ASP A 109 -5.26 -2.29 16.65
CA ASP A 109 -6.54 -1.65 16.41
C ASP A 109 -6.70 -1.18 14.96
N VAL A 110 -5.66 -0.62 14.37
CA VAL A 110 -5.68 -0.23 12.94
C VAL A 110 -5.78 -1.44 12.03
N PHE A 111 -5.12 -2.55 12.32
CA PHE A 111 -5.25 -3.78 11.55
C PHE A 111 -6.69 -4.33 11.63
N VAL A 112 -7.24 -4.46 12.83
CA VAL A 112 -8.59 -4.96 13.06
C VAL A 112 -9.63 -4.04 12.44
N PHE A 113 -9.52 -2.74 12.65
CA PHE A 113 -10.40 -1.75 12.04
C PHE A 113 -10.34 -1.82 10.50
N SER A 114 -9.13 -1.90 9.94
CA SER A 114 -8.97 -2.05 8.49
C SER A 114 -9.68 -3.30 7.98
N TYR A 115 -9.51 -4.44 8.63
CA TYR A 115 -10.16 -5.69 8.24
C TYR A 115 -11.68 -5.59 8.31
N LEU A 116 -12.23 -5.07 9.40
CA LEU A 116 -13.67 -4.92 9.61
C LEU A 116 -14.30 -3.88 8.66
N CYS A 117 -13.52 -2.92 8.22
CA CYS A 117 -13.95 -1.83 7.34
C CYS A 117 -13.55 -2.05 5.88
N GLY A 118 -13.76 -3.26 5.33
CA GLY A 118 -13.57 -3.53 3.91
C GLY A 118 -12.12 -3.50 3.43
N GLY A 119 -11.16 -3.66 4.34
CA GLY A 119 -9.73 -3.56 4.01
C GLY A 119 -9.30 -2.13 3.68
N ILE A 120 -9.81 -1.14 4.41
CA ILE A 120 -9.41 0.27 4.24
C ILE A 120 -7.88 0.42 4.35
N ALA A 121 -7.28 1.17 3.42
CA ALA A 121 -5.83 1.34 3.40
C ALA A 121 -5.36 2.22 4.57
N PHE A 122 -4.13 1.98 5.07
CA PHE A 122 -3.58 2.74 6.20
C PHE A 122 -3.60 4.26 5.98
N VAL A 123 -3.31 4.71 4.77
CA VAL A 123 -3.36 6.14 4.42
C VAL A 123 -4.78 6.70 4.55
N ASP A 124 -5.79 5.91 4.21
CA ASP A 124 -7.19 6.32 4.34
C ASP A 124 -7.58 6.36 5.83
N VAL A 125 -7.22 5.32 6.62
CA VAL A 125 -7.42 5.30 8.10
C VAL A 125 -6.78 6.52 8.75
N ALA A 126 -5.58 6.87 8.37
CA ALA A 126 -4.84 8.02 8.92
C ALA A 126 -5.54 9.37 8.69
N ASN A 127 -6.35 9.47 7.64
CA ASN A 127 -7.05 10.71 7.28
C ASN A 127 -8.52 10.74 7.73
N LEU A 128 -9.01 9.71 8.44
CA LEU A 128 -10.37 9.71 8.96
C LEU A 128 -10.55 10.75 10.07
N THR A 129 -11.65 11.46 9.99
CA THR A 129 -12.13 12.45 10.97
C THR A 129 -13.52 12.04 11.50
N PRO A 130 -14.04 12.65 12.57
CA PRO A 130 -15.40 12.39 13.03
C PRO A 130 -16.47 12.55 11.95
N ALA A 131 -16.30 13.49 11.04
CA ALA A 131 -17.21 13.73 9.92
C ALA A 131 -17.34 12.54 8.94
N ASN A 132 -16.43 11.59 9.02
CA ASN A 132 -16.51 10.37 8.21
C ASN A 132 -17.45 9.31 8.81
N ILE A 133 -17.93 9.49 10.04
CA ILE A 133 -18.87 8.58 10.69
C ILE A 133 -20.23 9.28 10.80
N VAL A 134 -21.21 8.79 10.03
CA VAL A 134 -22.55 9.31 10.00
C VAL A 134 -23.52 8.14 10.11
N ASP A 135 -24.47 8.19 11.05
CA ASP A 135 -25.51 7.18 11.26
C ASP A 135 -24.96 5.73 11.34
N GLY A 136 -23.86 5.54 12.07
CA GLY A 136 -23.22 4.24 12.23
C GLY A 136 -22.53 3.71 10.94
N ARG A 137 -22.31 4.58 9.97
CA ARG A 137 -21.66 4.25 8.69
C ARG A 137 -20.37 5.04 8.52
N LEU A 138 -19.35 4.38 7.96
CA LEU A 138 -18.10 5.00 7.56
C LEU A 138 -18.18 5.44 6.11
N SER A 139 -18.12 6.75 5.87
CA SER A 139 -18.14 7.36 4.55
C SER A 139 -16.85 8.14 4.28
N TYR A 140 -16.09 7.75 3.25
CA TYR A 140 -14.85 8.44 2.89
C TYR A 140 -14.53 8.31 1.39
N LYS A 141 -13.66 9.20 0.88
CA LYS A 141 -13.06 9.06 -0.45
C LYS A 141 -11.66 8.47 -0.34
N ARG A 142 -11.40 7.41 -1.10
CA ARG A 142 -10.07 6.80 -1.13
C ARG A 142 -9.02 7.76 -1.67
N GLN A 143 -7.92 7.90 -0.96
CA GLN A 143 -6.81 8.78 -1.37
C GLN A 143 -6.19 8.38 -2.72
N LYS A 144 -6.11 7.09 -3.01
CA LYS A 144 -5.47 6.58 -4.24
C LYS A 144 -6.34 6.68 -5.49
N THR A 145 -7.63 6.47 -5.38
CA THR A 145 -8.53 6.28 -6.55
C THR A 145 -9.69 7.26 -6.57
N HIS A 146 -9.85 8.08 -5.52
CA HIS A 146 -10.93 9.04 -5.32
C HIS A 146 -12.35 8.44 -5.37
N GLY A 147 -12.45 7.10 -5.32
CA GLY A 147 -13.74 6.40 -5.22
C GLY A 147 -14.36 6.63 -3.83
N ALA A 148 -15.68 6.87 -3.82
CA ALA A 148 -16.43 6.96 -2.59
C ALA A 148 -16.67 5.56 -2.01
N ILE A 149 -16.49 5.42 -0.70
CA ILE A 149 -16.77 4.21 0.08
C ILE A 149 -17.79 4.59 1.14
N ASN A 150 -18.80 3.74 1.31
CA ASN A 150 -19.80 3.87 2.36
C ASN A 150 -20.15 2.47 2.88
N ILE A 151 -19.72 2.17 4.10
CA ILE A 151 -19.88 0.86 4.74
C ILE A 151 -20.47 0.99 6.13
N PRO A 152 -21.32 0.06 6.58
CA PRO A 152 -21.77 0.03 7.96
C PRO A 152 -20.59 -0.31 8.88
N LEU A 153 -20.52 0.35 10.02
CA LEU A 153 -19.57 0.02 11.09
C LEU A 153 -20.16 -1.04 12.00
N SER A 154 -19.40 -2.11 12.23
CA SER A 154 -19.72 -3.08 13.26
C SER A 154 -19.52 -2.47 14.65
N GLU A 155 -20.20 -3.02 15.65
CA GLU A 155 -20.01 -2.62 17.06
C GLU A 155 -18.52 -2.67 17.46
N ARG A 156 -17.80 -3.71 17.04
CA ARG A 156 -16.37 -3.84 17.32
C ARG A 156 -15.55 -2.71 16.68
N ALA A 157 -15.89 -2.29 15.46
CA ALA A 157 -15.22 -1.16 14.82
C ALA A 157 -15.50 0.16 15.55
N MET A 158 -16.73 0.36 16.03
CA MET A 158 -17.09 1.52 16.85
C MET A 158 -16.37 1.53 18.19
N GLN A 159 -16.26 0.37 18.86
CA GLN A 159 -15.48 0.24 20.11
C GLN A 159 -14.01 0.63 19.90
N ILE A 160 -13.41 0.23 18.77
CA ILE A 160 -12.04 0.63 18.44
C ILE A 160 -11.94 2.15 18.30
N VAL A 161 -12.84 2.78 17.54
CA VAL A 161 -12.86 4.25 17.40
C VAL A 161 -13.04 4.93 18.76
N GLY A 162 -13.93 4.42 19.60
CA GLY A 162 -14.19 4.98 20.93
C GLY A 162 -12.98 4.99 21.87
N ARG A 163 -12.02 4.07 21.69
CA ARG A 163 -10.75 4.07 22.47
C ARG A 163 -9.90 5.31 22.26
N TYR A 164 -10.09 6.01 21.15
CA TYR A 164 -9.31 7.19 20.77
C TYR A 164 -10.13 8.48 20.84
N ALA A 165 -11.27 8.49 21.53
CA ALA A 165 -12.17 9.65 21.62
C ALA A 165 -11.45 10.91 22.11
N ASP A 166 -10.71 10.83 23.23
CA ASP A 166 -9.94 11.96 23.79
C ASP A 166 -8.87 12.48 22.81
N TYR A 167 -8.25 11.56 22.07
CA TYR A 167 -7.31 11.97 21.03
C TYR A 167 -8.02 12.69 19.89
N CYS A 168 -9.15 12.15 19.47
CA CYS A 168 -9.96 12.68 18.38
C CYS A 168 -10.43 14.10 18.63
N GLU A 169 -10.96 14.37 19.83
CA GLU A 169 -11.40 15.71 20.26
C GLU A 169 -10.26 16.72 20.20
N ARG A 170 -9.06 16.31 20.60
CA ARG A 170 -7.90 17.18 20.66
C ARG A 170 -7.21 17.38 19.32
N ALA A 171 -7.15 16.36 18.46
CA ALA A 171 -6.31 16.30 17.27
C ALA A 171 -7.07 16.31 15.95
N GLY A 172 -8.42 16.22 15.98
CA GLY A 172 -9.30 16.26 14.80
C GLY A 172 -9.34 14.99 13.96
N TYR A 173 -8.59 13.93 14.30
CA TYR A 173 -8.51 12.65 13.56
C TYR A 173 -8.93 11.49 14.43
N LEU A 174 -9.59 10.47 13.86
CA LEU A 174 -10.08 9.30 14.60
C LEU A 174 -8.98 8.45 15.25
N PHE A 175 -7.77 8.44 14.68
CA PHE A 175 -6.66 7.64 15.17
C PHE A 175 -5.42 8.50 15.44
N PRO A 176 -4.57 8.15 16.41
CA PRO A 176 -3.39 8.93 16.81
C PRO A 176 -2.23 8.84 15.78
N ILE A 177 -2.55 9.16 14.53
CA ILE A 177 -1.62 9.16 13.40
C ILE A 177 -1.32 10.59 12.96
N LEU A 178 -2.36 11.39 12.73
CA LEU A 178 -2.27 12.80 12.34
C LEU A 178 -2.85 13.71 13.43
N ASP A 179 -2.35 14.91 13.53
CA ASP A 179 -2.87 16.00 14.37
C ASP A 179 -3.01 17.24 13.47
N GLU A 180 -4.19 17.83 13.40
CA GLU A 180 -4.49 18.96 12.51
C GLU A 180 -3.71 20.21 12.86
N ARG A 181 -3.28 20.37 14.12
CA ARG A 181 -2.50 21.51 14.60
C ARG A 181 -1.00 21.37 14.22
N LEU A 182 -0.51 20.15 14.03
CA LEU A 182 0.91 19.84 13.77
C LEU A 182 1.18 19.52 12.30
N HIS A 183 0.26 18.82 11.66
CA HIS A 183 0.42 18.31 10.30
C HIS A 183 -0.45 19.12 9.32
N ILE A 184 -0.04 20.36 9.04
CA ILE A 184 -0.81 21.36 8.26
C ILE A 184 -0.66 21.09 6.76
N THR A 185 0.58 20.93 6.28
CA THR A 185 0.85 20.78 4.85
C THR A 185 0.69 19.35 4.34
N PRO A 186 0.36 19.14 3.05
CA PRO A 186 0.29 17.80 2.46
C PRO A 186 1.59 17.00 2.61
N ILE A 187 2.74 17.68 2.58
CA ILE A 187 4.06 17.05 2.74
C ILE A 187 4.23 16.54 4.17
N GLN A 188 3.88 17.35 5.17
CA GLN A 188 3.94 16.96 6.59
C GLN A 188 3.03 15.75 6.85
N LYS A 189 1.77 15.79 6.39
CA LYS A 189 0.82 14.67 6.51
C LYS A 189 1.38 13.41 5.87
N ARG A 190 1.86 13.47 4.63
CA ARG A 190 2.43 12.33 3.93
C ARG A 190 3.62 11.72 4.68
N ASN A 191 4.56 12.56 5.12
CA ASN A 191 5.76 12.10 5.83
C ASN A 191 5.39 11.46 7.17
N ARG A 192 4.44 12.05 7.91
CA ARG A 192 3.95 11.49 9.18
C ARG A 192 3.26 10.14 8.97
N VAL A 193 2.34 10.05 8.02
CA VAL A 193 1.64 8.81 7.69
C VAL A 193 2.64 7.72 7.31
N HIS A 194 3.65 8.03 6.49
CA HIS A 194 4.69 7.07 6.11
C HIS A 194 5.50 6.59 7.32
N LYS A 195 5.92 7.52 8.19
CA LYS A 195 6.66 7.20 9.42
C LYS A 195 5.85 6.28 10.34
N VAL A 196 4.59 6.64 10.63
CA VAL A 196 3.75 5.85 11.54
C VAL A 196 3.39 4.50 10.92
N CYS A 197 3.12 4.44 9.61
CA CYS A 197 2.90 3.17 8.90
C CYS A 197 4.07 2.21 9.07
N HIS A 198 5.31 2.70 8.96
CA HIS A 198 6.50 1.88 9.20
C HIS A 198 6.55 1.35 10.64
N GLN A 199 6.32 2.22 11.63
CA GLN A 199 6.30 1.85 13.05
C GLN A 199 5.20 0.82 13.36
N VAL A 200 3.98 1.06 12.88
CA VAL A 200 2.83 0.14 13.01
C VAL A 200 3.15 -1.23 12.39
N ASN A 201 3.79 -1.26 11.22
CA ASN A 201 4.19 -2.53 10.61
C ASN A 201 5.26 -3.29 11.42
N LEU A 202 6.12 -2.60 12.16
CA LEU A 202 7.05 -3.26 13.08
C LEU A 202 6.31 -3.92 14.25
N GLU A 203 5.34 -3.23 14.85
CA GLU A 203 4.54 -3.79 15.94
C GLU A 203 3.63 -4.94 15.46
N LEU A 204 3.05 -4.84 14.25
CA LEU A 204 2.29 -5.95 13.66
C LEU A 204 3.12 -7.22 13.45
N ARG A 205 4.41 -7.09 13.13
CA ARG A 205 5.31 -8.26 13.06
C ARG A 205 5.53 -8.89 14.42
N LYS A 206 5.71 -8.07 15.47
CA LYS A 206 5.81 -8.59 16.86
C LYS A 206 4.52 -9.29 17.28
N LEU A 207 3.37 -8.67 17.02
CA LEU A 207 2.06 -9.27 17.27
C LEU A 207 1.91 -10.63 16.58
N ALA A 208 2.29 -10.72 15.30
CA ALA A 208 2.25 -11.97 14.55
C ALA A 208 3.15 -13.05 15.16
N GLN A 209 4.36 -12.69 15.59
CA GLN A 209 5.28 -13.60 16.27
C GLN A 209 4.70 -14.10 17.59
N ASN A 210 4.13 -13.21 18.42
CA ASN A 210 3.50 -13.57 19.70
C ASN A 210 2.32 -14.52 19.51
N LEU A 211 1.55 -14.34 18.42
CA LEU A 211 0.40 -15.16 18.06
C LEU A 211 0.79 -16.44 17.26
N LYS A 212 2.08 -16.67 17.04
CA LYS A 212 2.61 -17.80 16.24
C LYS A 212 2.02 -17.84 14.82
N ILE A 213 1.86 -16.67 14.20
CA ILE A 213 1.47 -16.52 12.80
C ILE A 213 2.75 -16.43 11.97
N SER A 214 2.93 -17.39 11.05
CA SER A 214 4.16 -17.50 10.23
C SER A 214 4.24 -16.45 9.11
N ALA A 215 3.09 -15.92 8.69
CA ALA A 215 3.02 -14.91 7.64
C ALA A 215 3.53 -13.56 8.14
N GLU A 216 4.21 -12.82 7.25
CA GLU A 216 4.59 -11.43 7.55
C GLU A 216 3.35 -10.53 7.56
N VAL A 217 2.94 -10.08 8.75
CA VAL A 217 1.76 -9.23 8.92
C VAL A 217 2.15 -7.75 8.77
N THR A 218 1.41 -7.05 7.91
CA THR A 218 1.51 -5.60 7.71
C THR A 218 0.11 -5.00 7.61
N THR A 219 -0.01 -3.68 7.67
CA THR A 219 -1.30 -2.99 7.50
C THR A 219 -2.00 -3.37 6.18
N TYR A 220 -1.25 -3.67 5.13
CA TYR A 220 -1.83 -4.05 3.84
C TYR A 220 -2.36 -5.49 3.80
N VAL A 221 -1.85 -6.34 4.69
CA VAL A 221 -2.31 -7.74 4.84
C VAL A 221 -3.76 -7.80 5.30
N ALA A 222 -4.23 -6.84 6.13
CA ALA A 222 -5.64 -6.76 6.50
C ALA A 222 -6.56 -6.72 5.27
N ARG A 223 -6.22 -5.90 4.28
CA ARG A 223 -6.97 -5.79 3.03
C ARG A 223 -6.90 -7.06 2.17
N HIS A 224 -5.72 -7.67 2.09
CA HIS A 224 -5.57 -8.96 1.38
C HIS A 224 -6.40 -10.05 2.03
N SER A 225 -6.34 -10.16 3.35
CA SER A 225 -7.08 -11.15 4.13
C SER A 225 -8.59 -10.95 4.00
N PHE A 226 -9.09 -9.72 4.10
CA PHE A 226 -10.49 -9.40 3.89
C PHE A 226 -10.98 -9.92 2.53
N ALA A 227 -10.29 -9.58 1.45
CA ALA A 227 -10.69 -9.98 0.11
C ALA A 227 -10.63 -11.50 -0.10
N THR A 228 -9.58 -12.15 0.44
CA THR A 228 -9.38 -13.60 0.31
C THR A 228 -10.40 -14.39 1.12
N VAL A 229 -10.69 -13.95 2.35
CA VAL A 229 -11.70 -14.60 3.21
C VAL A 229 -13.08 -14.51 2.57
N LEU A 230 -13.48 -13.33 2.06
CA LEU A 230 -14.76 -13.19 1.36
C LEU A 230 -14.84 -14.10 0.11
N LYS A 231 -13.77 -14.15 -0.69
CA LYS A 231 -13.74 -15.04 -1.86
C LYS A 231 -13.90 -16.51 -1.46
N LYS A 232 -13.14 -16.97 -0.46
CA LYS A 232 -13.23 -18.35 0.05
C LYS A 232 -14.59 -18.66 0.67
N SER A 233 -15.29 -17.66 1.17
CA SER A 233 -16.67 -17.79 1.68
C SER A 233 -17.74 -17.74 0.59
N GLY A 234 -17.37 -17.73 -0.69
CA GLY A 234 -18.31 -17.75 -1.82
C GLY A 234 -18.99 -16.41 -2.11
N VAL A 235 -18.52 -15.30 -1.53
CA VAL A 235 -19.10 -13.97 -1.76
C VAL A 235 -18.87 -13.54 -3.21
N ASN A 236 -19.92 -13.00 -3.86
CA ASN A 236 -19.85 -12.53 -5.24
C ASN A 236 -18.73 -11.50 -5.43
N ILE A 237 -17.97 -11.66 -6.52
CA ILE A 237 -16.83 -10.80 -6.83
C ILE A 237 -17.20 -9.32 -7.01
N GLY A 238 -18.44 -9.04 -7.43
CA GLY A 238 -18.96 -7.69 -7.53
C GLY A 238 -19.03 -7.01 -6.17
N ILE A 239 -19.54 -7.70 -5.15
CA ILE A 239 -19.61 -7.22 -3.75
C ILE A 239 -18.19 -6.99 -3.21
N ILE A 240 -17.26 -7.93 -3.47
CA ILE A 240 -15.86 -7.77 -3.07
C ILE A 240 -15.25 -6.55 -3.75
N SER A 241 -15.52 -6.34 -5.03
CA SER A 241 -15.03 -5.21 -5.82
C SER A 241 -15.51 -3.88 -5.26
N GLU A 242 -16.78 -3.78 -4.93
CA GLU A 242 -17.40 -2.60 -4.33
C GLU A 242 -16.80 -2.31 -2.95
N ALA A 243 -16.74 -3.31 -2.06
CA ALA A 243 -16.15 -3.17 -0.73
C ALA A 243 -14.68 -2.74 -0.78
N LEU A 244 -13.92 -3.22 -1.77
CA LEU A 244 -12.54 -2.82 -2.01
C LEU A 244 -12.43 -1.45 -2.70
N GLY A 245 -13.50 -0.87 -3.21
CA GLY A 245 -13.49 0.37 -3.99
C GLY A 245 -12.65 0.25 -5.27
N HIS A 246 -12.78 -0.86 -5.99
CA HIS A 246 -12.15 -1.02 -7.29
C HIS A 246 -13.06 -0.49 -8.40
N HIS A 247 -12.48 0.24 -9.37
CA HIS A 247 -13.24 0.80 -10.49
C HIS A 247 -13.65 -0.25 -11.53
N SER A 248 -13.08 -1.46 -11.51
CA SER A 248 -13.46 -2.53 -12.45
C SER A 248 -13.34 -3.91 -11.81
N LEU A 249 -14.25 -4.80 -12.20
CA LEU A 249 -14.22 -6.21 -11.82
C LEU A 249 -12.92 -6.89 -12.26
N LYS A 250 -12.37 -6.52 -13.42
CA LYS A 250 -11.08 -7.03 -13.91
C LYS A 250 -9.95 -6.78 -12.92
N THR A 251 -9.93 -5.60 -12.27
CA THR A 251 -8.96 -5.28 -11.22
C THR A 251 -9.10 -6.24 -10.04
N THR A 252 -10.34 -6.55 -9.64
CA THR A 252 -10.62 -7.48 -8.55
C THR A 252 -10.28 -8.91 -8.92
N GLN A 253 -10.56 -9.34 -10.16
CA GLN A 253 -10.19 -10.66 -10.68
C GLN A 253 -8.68 -10.87 -10.66
N ILE A 254 -7.91 -9.93 -11.19
CA ILE A 254 -6.43 -9.96 -11.17
C ILE A 254 -5.92 -9.93 -9.72
N TYR A 255 -6.54 -9.13 -8.87
CA TYR A 255 -6.19 -9.04 -7.46
C TYR A 255 -6.42 -10.36 -6.72
N LEU A 256 -7.55 -11.02 -6.94
CA LEU A 256 -7.92 -12.29 -6.31
C LEU A 256 -7.26 -13.50 -6.98
N GLY A 257 -7.10 -13.52 -8.31
CA GLY A 257 -6.48 -14.61 -9.06
C GLY A 257 -5.03 -14.88 -8.68
N ALA A 258 -4.33 -13.86 -8.21
CA ALA A 258 -2.96 -14.04 -7.73
C ALA A 258 -2.87 -14.70 -6.33
N PHE A 259 -4.00 -15.07 -5.69
CA PHE A 259 -4.04 -15.87 -4.47
C PHE A 259 -4.33 -17.37 -4.73
N GLU A 260 -4.65 -17.76 -5.97
CA GLU A 260 -4.95 -19.15 -6.34
C GLU A 260 -3.68 -19.94 -6.69
N ASN A 261 -2.57 -19.23 -6.95
CA ASN A 261 -1.29 -19.83 -7.37
C ASN A 261 -0.23 -19.79 -6.25
N SER A 262 -0.64 -19.74 -4.99
CA SER A 262 0.26 -19.74 -3.80
C SER A 262 -0.04 -20.88 -2.86
#